data_ede8933ee73f343ac82884bcc25dd1e7
#
_entry.id   ede8933ee73f343ac82884bcc25dd1e7
#
_cell.length_a   1.000
_cell.length_b   1.000
_cell.length_c   1.000
_cell.angle_alpha   90.00
_cell.angle_beta   90.00
_cell.angle_gamma   90.00
#
_symmetry.space_group_name_H-M   'P 1'
#
loop_
_entity.id
_entity.type
_entity.pdbx_description
1 polymer ?
#
loop_
_entity_poly.entity_id
_entity_poly.type
_entity_poly.pdbx_seq_one_letter_code
_entity_poly.pdbx_strand_id
1 'polypeptide(L)'
;MADTSIILPPGLPQVIIEREFAAPAQLVLRAHLEPGLLARWLGPREMTMTVERYEARHGGTWRYIHRGPDGQEHAFRGVFHGQPSAAGIVQTFEYEGTPGHVKLDTTTLQERDGVTLLRTVSSFQSVDDRDAMVASGMERGVRDSGERLEALLATLTPVH
;
A
#
# COMPACT_ATOMS: atom_id res chain seq x y z
N MET A 1 -15.25 11.62 -9.25
CA MET A 1 -14.02 11.31 -8.51
C MET A 1 -14.15 9.98 -7.82
N ALA A 2 -13.12 9.16 -7.96
CA ALA A 2 -13.09 7.87 -7.32
C ALA A 2 -12.90 8.02 -5.80
N ASP A 3 -13.58 7.20 -5.03
CA ASP A 3 -13.41 7.13 -3.59
C ASP A 3 -12.80 5.78 -3.22
N THR A 4 -12.19 5.71 -2.04
CA THR A 4 -11.62 4.47 -1.53
C THR A 4 -12.70 3.65 -0.83
N SER A 5 -12.85 2.40 -1.24
CA SER A 5 -13.75 1.44 -0.58
C SER A 5 -12.92 0.57 0.35
N ILE A 6 -13.36 0.47 1.59
CA ILE A 6 -12.71 -0.37 2.60
C ILE A 6 -13.75 -1.36 3.11
N ILE A 7 -13.49 -2.64 2.85
CA ILE A 7 -14.43 -3.73 3.17
C ILE A 7 -13.83 -4.59 4.27
N LEU A 8 -14.60 -4.81 5.32
CA LEU A 8 -14.22 -5.65 6.46
C LEU A 8 -15.10 -6.88 6.50
N PRO A 9 -14.71 -7.99 5.82
CA PRO A 9 -15.55 -9.18 5.81
C PRO A 9 -15.80 -9.71 7.22
N PRO A 10 -17.06 -9.90 7.63
CA PRO A 10 -17.37 -10.37 8.99
C PRO A 10 -16.76 -11.74 9.28
N GLY A 11 -16.10 -11.86 10.43
CA GLY A 11 -15.51 -13.11 10.90
C GLY A 11 -14.26 -13.58 10.16
N LEU A 12 -13.79 -12.83 9.18
CA LEU A 12 -12.57 -13.14 8.44
C LEU A 12 -11.45 -12.18 8.83
N PRO A 13 -10.21 -12.67 8.96
CA PRO A 13 -9.08 -11.80 9.31
C PRO A 13 -8.55 -11.03 8.11
N GLN A 14 -9.44 -10.33 7.41
CA GLN A 14 -9.10 -9.63 6.17
C GLN A 14 -9.60 -8.21 6.14
N VAL A 15 -8.88 -7.37 5.39
CA VAL A 15 -9.33 -6.04 4.96
C VAL A 15 -9.18 -6.00 3.44
N ILE A 16 -10.21 -5.56 2.74
CA ILE A 16 -10.18 -5.41 1.28
C ILE A 16 -10.30 -3.94 0.94
N ILE A 17 -9.33 -3.43 0.19
CA ILE A 17 -9.28 -2.04 -0.23
C ILE A 17 -9.41 -1.98 -1.74
N GLU A 18 -10.32 -1.13 -2.24
CA GLU A 18 -10.51 -0.95 -3.66
C GLU A 18 -10.58 0.54 -4.00
N ARG A 19 -9.94 0.93 -5.10
CA ARG A 19 -10.00 2.29 -5.62
C ARG A 19 -9.67 2.30 -7.10
N GLU A 20 -10.38 3.12 -7.87
CA GLU A 20 -10.08 3.36 -9.27
C GLU A 20 -9.18 4.59 -9.44
N PHE A 21 -8.27 4.52 -10.40
CA PHE A 21 -7.37 5.61 -10.76
C PHE A 21 -7.46 5.86 -12.26
N ALA A 22 -7.54 7.13 -12.66
CA ALA A 22 -7.58 7.53 -14.07
C ALA A 22 -6.16 7.52 -14.66
N ALA A 23 -5.56 6.33 -14.74
CA ALA A 23 -4.20 6.12 -15.22
C ALA A 23 -4.03 4.68 -15.69
N PRO A 24 -3.11 4.41 -16.65
CA PRO A 24 -2.84 3.03 -17.06
C PRO A 24 -2.19 2.22 -15.93
N ALA A 25 -2.42 0.91 -15.95
CA ALA A 25 -1.90 0.01 -14.93
C ALA A 25 -0.37 0.08 -14.80
N GLN A 26 0.34 0.26 -15.91
CA GLN A 26 1.81 0.39 -15.88
C GLN A 26 2.28 1.57 -15.05
N LEU A 27 1.54 2.68 -15.11
CA LEU A 27 1.88 3.87 -14.36
C LEU A 27 1.61 3.68 -12.87
N VAL A 28 0.48 3.06 -12.53
CA VAL A 28 0.13 2.72 -11.15
C VAL A 28 1.14 1.73 -10.57
N LEU A 29 1.53 0.72 -11.36
CA LEU A 29 2.55 -0.25 -10.96
C LEU A 29 3.89 0.44 -10.68
N ARG A 30 4.30 1.32 -11.58
CA ARG A 30 5.53 2.08 -11.43
C ARG A 30 5.56 2.86 -10.12
N ALA A 31 4.43 3.50 -9.77
CA ALA A 31 4.31 4.27 -8.52
C ALA A 31 4.45 3.37 -7.27
N HIS A 32 4.15 2.08 -7.39
CA HIS A 32 4.30 1.11 -6.30
C HIS A 32 5.71 0.52 -6.22
N LEU A 33 6.42 0.42 -7.33
CA LEU A 33 7.70 -0.30 -7.38
C LEU A 33 8.94 0.59 -7.33
N GLU A 34 8.81 1.87 -7.67
CA GLU A 34 9.92 2.82 -7.57
C GLU A 34 9.88 3.48 -6.20
N PRO A 35 10.91 3.27 -5.35
CA PRO A 35 10.88 3.79 -3.98
C PRO A 35 10.79 5.31 -3.90
N GLY A 36 11.37 6.04 -4.85
CA GLY A 36 11.27 7.49 -4.90
C GLY A 36 9.84 7.97 -5.16
N LEU A 37 9.05 7.21 -5.91
CA LEU A 37 7.64 7.52 -6.13
C LEU A 37 6.79 7.07 -4.94
N LEU A 38 7.05 5.87 -4.43
CA LEU A 38 6.32 5.31 -3.28
C LEU A 38 6.36 6.28 -2.09
N ALA A 39 7.51 6.87 -1.81
CA ALA A 39 7.70 7.79 -0.70
C ALA A 39 6.84 9.06 -0.81
N ARG A 40 6.34 9.37 -2.01
CA ARG A 40 5.57 10.58 -2.25
C ARG A 40 4.07 10.44 -1.99
N TRP A 41 3.57 9.21 -1.86
CA TRP A 41 2.12 9.04 -1.72
C TRP A 41 1.69 8.12 -0.57
N LEU A 42 2.53 7.18 -0.15
CA LEU A 42 2.12 6.18 0.84
C LEU A 42 2.11 6.78 2.25
N GLY A 43 0.99 6.60 2.94
CA GLY A 43 0.82 7.00 4.33
C GLY A 43 0.00 8.27 4.54
N PRO A 44 -0.28 8.62 5.80
CA PRO A 44 -1.02 9.83 6.14
C PRO A 44 -0.31 11.10 5.70
N ARG A 45 -1.07 12.14 5.38
CA ARG A 45 -0.52 13.40 4.84
C ARG A 45 0.48 14.10 5.75
N GLU A 46 0.28 13.99 7.06
CA GLU A 46 1.17 14.64 8.04
C GLU A 46 2.49 13.91 8.25
N MET A 47 2.63 12.71 7.67
CA MET A 47 3.86 11.92 7.82
C MET A 47 4.76 12.04 6.60
N THR A 48 6.07 12.05 6.85
CA THR A 48 7.07 11.89 5.80
C THR A 48 7.58 10.46 5.81
N MET A 49 8.03 9.98 4.66
CA MET A 49 8.49 8.60 4.54
C MET A 49 9.92 8.56 4.02
N THR A 50 10.76 7.78 4.67
CA THR A 50 12.10 7.45 4.21
C THR A 50 12.14 5.97 3.85
N VAL A 51 12.47 5.65 2.61
CA VAL A 51 12.64 4.27 2.16
C VAL A 51 14.10 3.89 2.34
N GLU A 52 14.35 2.98 3.27
CA GLU A 52 15.72 2.54 3.60
C GLU A 52 16.15 1.41 2.68
N ARG A 53 15.23 0.51 2.32
CA ARG A 53 15.48 -0.63 1.44
C ARG A 53 14.21 -0.94 0.66
N TYR A 54 14.36 -1.26 -0.62
CA TYR A 54 13.20 -1.61 -1.43
C TYR A 54 13.62 -2.47 -2.62
N GLU A 55 13.70 -3.78 -2.39
CA GLU A 55 14.10 -4.76 -3.40
C GLU A 55 12.83 -5.39 -3.98
N ALA A 56 12.20 -4.72 -4.95
CA ALA A 56 10.91 -5.13 -5.53
C ALA A 56 11.09 -6.29 -6.52
N ARG A 57 11.43 -7.46 -6.02
CA ARG A 57 11.63 -8.70 -6.76
C ARG A 57 11.32 -9.89 -5.86
N HIS A 58 11.12 -11.06 -6.45
CA HIS A 58 10.88 -12.27 -5.65
C HIS A 58 11.97 -12.46 -4.60
N GLY A 59 11.56 -12.63 -3.35
CA GLY A 59 12.47 -12.81 -2.22
C GLY A 59 13.16 -11.53 -1.76
N GLY A 60 12.93 -10.41 -2.44
CA GLY A 60 13.49 -9.12 -2.04
C GLY A 60 12.84 -8.59 -0.77
N THR A 61 13.58 -7.79 -0.02
CA THR A 61 13.10 -7.20 1.24
C THR A 61 12.91 -5.71 1.09
N TRP A 62 12.05 -5.16 1.95
CA TRP A 62 11.85 -3.72 2.00
C TRP A 62 11.73 -3.26 3.45
N ARG A 63 12.09 -1.99 3.66
CA ARG A 63 11.93 -1.32 4.95
C ARG A 63 11.76 0.16 4.73
N TYR A 64 10.74 0.77 5.36
CA TYR A 64 10.59 2.21 5.35
C TYR A 64 10.18 2.73 6.71
N ILE A 65 10.40 4.03 6.93
CA ILE A 65 10.14 4.71 8.19
C ILE A 65 9.20 5.89 7.92
N HIS A 66 8.10 5.93 8.64
CA HIS A 66 7.21 7.10 8.65
C HIS A 66 7.58 7.97 9.84
N ARG A 67 7.75 9.26 9.59
CA ARG A 67 8.05 10.23 10.65
C ARG A 67 6.90 11.23 10.75
N GLY A 68 6.33 11.39 11.97
CA GLY A 68 5.30 12.35 12.24
C GLY A 68 5.84 13.76 12.52
N PRO A 69 4.95 14.77 12.62
CA PRO A 69 5.35 16.16 12.87
C PRO A 69 6.01 16.38 14.23
N ASP A 70 5.77 15.49 15.17
CA ASP A 70 6.40 15.50 16.50
C ASP A 70 7.77 14.82 16.54
N GLY A 71 8.25 14.32 15.39
CA GLY A 71 9.51 13.59 15.28
C GLY A 71 9.40 12.12 15.60
N GLN A 72 8.20 11.62 15.93
CA GLN A 72 7.97 10.20 16.22
C GLN A 72 8.15 9.36 14.96
N GLU A 73 8.90 8.27 15.07
CA GLU A 73 9.18 7.39 13.93
C GLU A 73 8.49 6.04 14.08
N HIS A 74 7.95 5.55 12.96
CA HIS A 74 7.32 4.25 12.87
C HIS A 74 7.94 3.49 11.71
N ALA A 75 8.57 2.37 11.99
CA ALA A 75 9.25 1.56 10.98
C ALA A 75 8.43 0.34 10.60
N PHE A 76 8.44 0.04 9.30
CA PHE A 76 7.72 -1.09 8.71
C PHE A 76 8.66 -1.86 7.81
N ARG A 77 8.44 -3.18 7.73
CA ARG A 77 9.28 -4.05 6.90
C ARG A 77 8.48 -5.21 6.31
N GLY A 78 9.04 -5.83 5.29
CA GLY A 78 8.42 -7.00 4.69
C GLY A 78 9.28 -7.65 3.63
N VAL A 79 8.70 -8.66 2.99
CA VAL A 79 9.33 -9.47 1.96
C VAL A 79 8.38 -9.60 0.78
N PHE A 80 8.91 -9.46 -0.44
CA PHE A 80 8.15 -9.72 -1.67
C PHE A 80 8.14 -11.21 -2.00
N HIS A 81 7.00 -11.71 -2.44
CA HIS A 81 6.82 -13.08 -2.89
C HIS A 81 6.32 -13.08 -4.34
N GLY A 82 7.04 -13.74 -5.22
CA GLY A 82 6.80 -13.66 -6.65
C GLY A 82 7.32 -12.34 -7.23
N GLN A 83 7.53 -12.31 -8.55
CA GLN A 83 7.95 -11.08 -9.22
C GLN A 83 6.78 -10.11 -9.29
N PRO A 84 6.89 -8.90 -8.73
CA PRO A 84 5.79 -7.92 -8.77
C PRO A 84 5.38 -7.57 -10.20
N SER A 85 4.06 -7.54 -10.43
CA SER A 85 3.48 -7.16 -11.72
C SER A 85 2.06 -6.64 -11.48
N ALA A 86 1.41 -6.16 -12.55
CA ALA A 86 0.00 -5.74 -12.49
C ALA A 86 -0.92 -6.91 -12.09
N ALA A 87 -0.55 -8.15 -12.43
CA ALA A 87 -1.31 -9.34 -12.04
C ALA A 87 -1.21 -9.65 -10.56
N GLY A 88 -0.19 -9.16 -9.88
CA GLY A 88 -0.06 -9.36 -8.44
C GLY A 88 1.21 -8.76 -7.88
N ILE A 89 1.05 -8.01 -6.79
CA ILE A 89 2.14 -7.61 -5.91
C ILE A 89 1.85 -8.28 -4.59
N VAL A 90 2.65 -9.29 -4.24
CA VAL A 90 2.46 -10.06 -3.02
C VAL A 90 3.60 -9.76 -2.07
N GLN A 91 3.26 -9.30 -0.87
CA GLN A 91 4.27 -8.92 0.10
C GLN A 91 3.75 -9.08 1.52
N THR A 92 4.66 -9.40 2.43
CA THR A 92 4.35 -9.35 3.86
C THR A 92 4.51 -7.92 4.37
N PHE A 93 3.87 -7.62 5.48
CA PHE A 93 3.93 -6.30 6.12
C PHE A 93 3.95 -6.51 7.63
N GLU A 94 4.95 -5.92 8.28
CA GLU A 94 5.10 -5.98 9.73
C GLU A 94 5.47 -4.60 10.25
N TYR A 95 4.75 -4.13 11.28
CA TYR A 95 5.12 -2.93 12.01
C TYR A 95 6.16 -3.31 13.06
N GLU A 96 7.32 -2.67 13.06
CA GLU A 96 8.42 -3.03 13.99
C GLU A 96 8.10 -2.73 15.45
N GLY A 97 7.10 -1.87 15.72
CA GLY A 97 6.62 -1.61 17.08
C GLY A 97 5.84 -2.76 17.70
N THR A 98 5.33 -3.68 16.87
CA THR A 98 4.60 -4.88 17.31
C THR A 98 5.13 -6.09 16.57
N PRO A 99 6.38 -6.52 16.88
CA PRO A 99 7.00 -7.63 16.15
C PRO A 99 6.22 -8.94 16.31
N GLY A 100 6.18 -9.73 15.26
CA GLY A 100 5.48 -11.01 15.25
C GLY A 100 4.04 -10.93 14.76
N HIS A 101 3.52 -9.72 14.50
CA HIS A 101 2.20 -9.52 13.91
C HIS A 101 2.37 -9.15 12.45
N VAL A 102 2.22 -10.13 11.56
CA VAL A 102 2.49 -10.02 10.13
C VAL A 102 1.20 -10.17 9.35
N LYS A 103 0.97 -9.30 8.37
CA LYS A 103 -0.11 -9.50 7.42
C LYS A 103 0.47 -9.78 6.03
N LEU A 104 -0.32 -10.44 5.20
CA LEU A 104 0.00 -10.66 3.79
C LEU A 104 -0.86 -9.75 2.95
N ASP A 105 -0.22 -8.92 2.13
CA ASP A 105 -0.92 -8.04 1.19
C ASP A 105 -0.81 -8.60 -0.22
N THR A 106 -1.94 -8.68 -0.92
CA THR A 106 -1.99 -9.04 -2.34
C THR A 106 -2.69 -7.92 -3.07
N THR A 107 -1.96 -7.23 -3.95
CA THR A 107 -2.48 -6.11 -4.72
C THR A 107 -2.56 -6.49 -6.18
N THR A 108 -3.72 -6.26 -6.81
CA THR A 108 -3.92 -6.45 -8.25
C THR A 108 -4.31 -5.13 -8.89
N LEU A 109 -3.88 -4.94 -10.14
CA LEU A 109 -4.15 -3.75 -10.94
C LEU A 109 -4.81 -4.18 -12.24
N GLN A 110 -6.10 -3.87 -12.39
CA GLN A 110 -6.87 -4.22 -13.60
C GLN A 110 -7.23 -2.97 -14.36
N GLU A 111 -6.71 -2.86 -15.57
CA GLU A 111 -6.98 -1.71 -16.43
C GLU A 111 -8.13 -2.00 -17.41
N ARG A 112 -9.01 -1.01 -17.55
CA ARG A 112 -10.07 -0.99 -18.56
C ARG A 112 -10.24 0.44 -19.04
N ASP A 113 -10.01 0.67 -20.32
CA ASP A 113 -10.21 1.97 -20.98
C ASP A 113 -9.46 3.13 -20.28
N GLY A 114 -8.21 2.87 -19.90
CA GLY A 114 -7.35 3.88 -19.28
C GLY A 114 -7.61 4.12 -17.80
N VAL A 115 -8.52 3.35 -17.20
CA VAL A 115 -8.82 3.42 -15.76
C VAL A 115 -8.36 2.12 -15.10
N THR A 116 -7.60 2.22 -14.03
CA THR A 116 -7.08 1.06 -13.32
C THR A 116 -7.79 0.87 -12.00
N LEU A 117 -8.33 -0.33 -11.78
CA LEU A 117 -8.87 -0.73 -10.47
C LEU A 117 -7.74 -1.35 -9.67
N LEU A 118 -7.38 -0.70 -8.57
CA LEU A 118 -6.46 -1.25 -7.58
C LEU A 118 -7.28 -1.98 -6.53
N ARG A 119 -6.92 -3.23 -6.26
CA ARG A 119 -7.54 -4.02 -5.21
C ARG A 119 -6.46 -4.65 -4.36
N THR A 120 -6.49 -4.37 -3.06
CA THR A 120 -5.57 -5.00 -2.10
C THR A 120 -6.37 -5.83 -1.10
N VAL A 121 -5.99 -7.10 -0.98
CA VAL A 121 -6.49 -7.96 0.07
C VAL A 121 -5.39 -8.11 1.11
N SER A 122 -5.65 -7.63 2.32
CA SER A 122 -4.75 -7.80 3.45
C SER A 122 -5.26 -8.95 4.31
N SER A 123 -4.44 -9.98 4.50
CA SER A 123 -4.79 -11.14 5.34
C SER A 123 -3.95 -11.10 6.62
N PHE A 124 -4.62 -11.05 7.75
CA PHE A 124 -4.01 -10.97 9.08
C PHE A 124 -3.92 -12.35 9.72
N GLN A 125 -3.12 -12.49 10.76
CA GLN A 125 -2.97 -13.76 11.47
C GLN A 125 -4.21 -14.13 12.28
N SER A 126 -5.00 -13.11 12.66
CA SER A 126 -6.23 -13.30 13.45
C SER A 126 -7.20 -12.15 13.20
N VAL A 127 -8.46 -12.35 13.59
CA VAL A 127 -9.47 -11.28 13.57
C VAL A 127 -9.06 -10.17 14.55
N ASP A 128 -8.48 -10.53 15.68
CA ASP A 128 -8.02 -9.55 16.68
C ASP A 128 -6.94 -8.64 16.08
N ASP A 129 -6.00 -9.19 15.33
CA ASP A 129 -4.97 -8.40 14.64
C ASP A 129 -5.59 -7.46 13.61
N ARG A 130 -6.57 -7.96 12.83
CA ARG A 130 -7.32 -7.14 11.87
C ARG A 130 -8.00 -5.98 12.59
N ASP A 131 -8.70 -6.26 13.66
CA ASP A 131 -9.43 -5.25 14.42
C ASP A 131 -8.50 -4.21 15.05
N ALA A 132 -7.34 -4.64 15.53
CA ALA A 132 -6.32 -3.74 16.08
C ALA A 132 -5.79 -2.77 15.01
N MET A 133 -5.57 -3.27 13.79
CA MET A 133 -5.11 -2.43 12.67
C MET A 133 -6.17 -1.39 12.32
N VAL A 134 -7.44 -1.80 12.23
CA VAL A 134 -8.55 -0.88 11.94
C VAL A 134 -8.67 0.18 13.03
N ALA A 135 -8.55 -0.20 14.30
CA ALA A 135 -8.64 0.71 15.43
C ALA A 135 -7.45 1.70 15.49
N SER A 136 -6.33 1.40 14.84
CA SER A 136 -5.15 2.27 14.84
C SER A 136 -5.27 3.50 13.95
N GLY A 137 -6.38 3.67 13.22
CA GLY A 137 -6.58 4.77 12.28
C GLY A 137 -6.15 4.45 10.85
N MET A 138 -6.05 3.17 10.51
CA MET A 138 -5.69 2.69 9.17
C MET A 138 -6.53 3.35 8.07
N GLU A 139 -7.82 3.51 8.29
CA GLU A 139 -8.74 4.03 7.28
C GLU A 139 -8.31 5.41 6.76
N ARG A 140 -7.94 6.30 7.67
CA ARG A 140 -7.47 7.64 7.30
C ARG A 140 -6.19 7.55 6.46
N GLY A 141 -5.23 6.72 6.87
CA GLY A 141 -3.99 6.54 6.12
C GLY A 141 -4.22 5.98 4.72
N VAL A 142 -5.15 5.04 4.60
CA VAL A 142 -5.51 4.44 3.30
C VAL A 142 -6.16 5.49 2.39
N ARG A 143 -7.09 6.29 2.91
CA ARG A 143 -7.76 7.33 2.13
C ARG A 143 -6.78 8.42 1.71
N ASP A 144 -5.93 8.87 2.62
CA ASP A 144 -4.89 9.87 2.32
C ASP A 144 -3.94 9.34 1.24
N SER A 145 -3.50 8.09 1.35
CA SER A 145 -2.63 7.45 0.34
C SER A 145 -3.29 7.43 -1.03
N GLY A 146 -4.56 7.07 -1.09
CA GLY A 146 -5.31 7.02 -2.37
C GLY A 146 -5.39 8.39 -3.03
N GLU A 147 -5.70 9.45 -2.26
CA GLU A 147 -5.76 10.81 -2.77
C GLU A 147 -4.39 11.30 -3.23
N ARG A 148 -3.34 11.01 -2.45
CA ARG A 148 -1.97 11.40 -2.79
C ARG A 148 -1.47 10.67 -4.04
N LEU A 149 -1.81 9.39 -4.18
CA LEU A 149 -1.46 8.62 -5.38
C LEU A 149 -2.17 9.19 -6.61
N GLU A 150 -3.45 9.51 -6.49
CA GLU A 150 -4.20 10.13 -7.58
C GLU A 150 -3.52 11.42 -8.05
N ALA A 151 -3.13 12.28 -7.11
CA ALA A 151 -2.44 13.53 -7.42
C ALA A 151 -1.08 13.29 -8.08
N LEU A 152 -0.32 12.30 -7.59
CA LEU A 152 0.97 11.94 -8.18
C LEU A 152 0.81 11.44 -9.61
N LEU A 153 -0.13 10.53 -9.85
CA LEU A 153 -0.37 9.95 -11.17
C LEU A 153 -0.71 11.03 -12.21
N ALA A 154 -1.41 12.07 -11.80
CA ALA A 154 -1.75 13.19 -12.69
C ALA A 154 -0.50 13.97 -13.15
N THR A 155 0.62 13.87 -12.43
CA THR A 155 1.88 14.54 -12.78
C THR A 155 2.81 13.66 -13.61
N LEU A 156 2.56 12.35 -13.67
CA LEU A 156 3.43 11.42 -14.38
C LEU A 156 3.00 11.29 -15.85
N THR A 157 4.00 11.23 -16.74
CA THR A 157 3.73 11.02 -18.16
C THR A 157 3.78 9.52 -18.43
N PRO A 158 2.78 8.96 -19.14
CA PRO A 158 2.82 7.57 -19.56
C PRO A 158 4.05 7.30 -20.43
N VAL A 159 4.70 6.16 -20.22
CA VAL A 159 5.82 5.71 -21.05
C VAL A 159 5.23 5.05 -22.29
N HIS A 160 5.67 5.50 -23.45
CA HIS A 160 5.24 4.97 -24.75
C HIS A 160 6.21 3.92 -25.26
#